data_de62423fdf395ce7c6206c978b21b6b2
#
_entry.id   de62423fdf395ce7c6206c978b21b6b2
#
_cell.length_a   1.000
_cell.length_b   1.000
_cell.length_c   1.000
_cell.angle_alpha   90.00
_cell.angle_beta   90.00
_cell.angle_gamma   90.00
#
_symmetry.space_group_name_H-M   'P 1'
#
loop_
_entity.id
_entity.type
_entity.pdbx_description
1 polymer ?
#
loop_
_entity_poly.entity_id
_entity_poly.type
_entity_poly.pdbx_seq_one_letter_code
_entity_poly.pdbx_strand_id
1 'polypeptide(L)'
;MDLPSGSGKVFRLENETCTRARTVWGDEELLAEFSSKVHSACTRSISLVAFGGSVACGRNLKRKHPDRLCGREGSPWIECKTESWPERLRELVASTRRRSCGVEHSNTTVTMANFCRSAAGTDFVLNQVAFDVATREALRRADLVVVETSSNDYAKGEIVHREVEVLVRKLLSLASRPAIVWLGATSVPGLHPPYFVNAANIHRDVLRWYGVPQIDMIELFSPMHKHVTWYGEHYLNDAVHPVALGHKMIASVVAHALWSRSGMAPKWLQETVPGTEPRSNALPRPLWTSQSFMDLFDQPHAQRIDLTRPLRKDDLTIIDSQGFDFAEDSPTKPGFVASRASEYITLRFAGNKGSSLTANASFGLFVGHLASRSSTGTFELSLRCGPTSIIRASVGTRIREHVSIYKTHVETGTLANCHAHTDLVLNVSVSAHAPGKIVVYDITLAIYHSSAE
;
A
#
# COMPACT_ATOMS: atom_id res chain seq x y z
N MET A 1 17.44 6.01 -22.08
CA MET A 1 17.03 4.60 -22.15
C MET A 1 16.14 4.45 -23.38
N ASP A 2 16.57 3.65 -24.34
CA ASP A 2 15.81 3.43 -25.57
C ASP A 2 14.80 2.29 -25.34
N LEU A 3 13.53 2.59 -25.49
CA LEU A 3 12.43 1.63 -25.36
C LEU A 3 11.90 1.31 -26.75
N PRO A 4 11.87 0.05 -27.19
CA PRO A 4 11.36 -0.32 -28.50
C PRO A 4 9.87 0.01 -28.58
N SER A 5 9.47 0.77 -29.59
CA SER A 5 8.06 0.95 -29.97
C SER A 5 7.71 -0.04 -31.08
N GLY A 6 6.51 -0.61 -31.05
CA GLY A 6 6.02 -1.52 -32.12
C GLY A 6 5.93 -0.85 -33.51
N SER A 7 6.03 0.47 -33.59
CA SER A 7 6.02 1.28 -34.82
C SER A 7 7.42 1.60 -35.35
N GLY A 8 8.49 0.98 -34.83
CA GLY A 8 9.87 1.28 -35.22
C GLY A 8 10.42 2.61 -34.69
N LYS A 9 9.62 3.41 -33.98
CA LYS A 9 10.08 4.59 -33.28
C LYS A 9 10.61 4.18 -31.90
N VAL A 10 11.84 4.54 -31.59
CA VAL A 10 12.45 4.31 -30.27
C VAL A 10 11.95 5.41 -29.33
N PHE A 11 11.22 5.01 -28.28
CA PHE A 11 10.88 5.95 -27.22
C PHE A 11 12.09 6.07 -26.28
N ARG A 12 12.67 7.25 -26.24
CA ARG A 12 13.82 7.55 -25.38
C ARG A 12 13.34 8.20 -24.10
N LEU A 13 13.50 7.52 -22.97
CA LEU A 13 13.38 8.16 -21.66
C LEU A 13 14.59 9.07 -21.48
N GLU A 14 14.40 10.35 -21.81
CA GLU A 14 15.40 11.39 -21.61
C GLU A 14 15.47 11.78 -20.14
N ASN A 15 16.63 12.25 -19.71
CA ASN A 15 16.82 12.68 -18.31
C ASN A 15 15.82 13.76 -17.92
N GLU A 16 15.54 14.70 -18.79
CA GLU A 16 14.58 15.78 -18.58
C GLU A 16 13.15 15.25 -18.32
N THR A 17 12.73 14.25 -19.10
CA THR A 17 11.41 13.62 -18.94
C THR A 17 11.29 12.90 -17.61
N CYS A 18 12.32 12.15 -17.19
CA CYS A 18 12.34 11.49 -15.88
C CYS A 18 12.42 12.50 -14.73
N THR A 19 13.17 13.60 -14.92
CA THR A 19 13.29 14.67 -13.93
C THR A 19 11.94 15.36 -13.70
N ARG A 20 11.16 15.59 -14.76
CA ARG A 20 9.82 16.19 -14.67
C ARG A 20 8.85 15.31 -13.89
N ALA A 21 8.95 13.98 -13.98
CA ALA A 21 8.11 13.05 -13.22
C ALA A 21 8.36 13.18 -11.72
N ARG A 22 9.50 13.70 -11.27
CA ARG A 22 9.80 13.90 -9.85
C ARG A 22 9.15 15.19 -9.36
N THR A 23 7.92 15.07 -8.85
CA THR A 23 7.08 16.23 -8.44
C THR A 23 7.35 16.74 -7.02
N VAL A 24 7.98 15.91 -6.18
CA VAL A 24 8.55 16.30 -4.87
C VAL A 24 9.98 15.78 -4.84
N TRP A 25 10.95 16.65 -4.58
CA TRP A 25 12.36 16.25 -4.54
C TRP A 25 12.73 15.55 -3.23
N GLY A 26 12.19 16.05 -2.12
CA GLY A 26 12.30 15.42 -0.82
C GLY A 26 13.70 15.44 -0.23
N ASP A 27 13.91 14.53 0.73
CA ASP A 27 15.16 14.40 1.46
C ASP A 27 16.24 13.72 0.60
N GLU A 28 17.21 14.52 0.16
CA GLU A 28 18.30 14.04 -0.68
C GLU A 28 19.39 13.33 0.09
N GLU A 29 19.51 13.57 1.40
CA GLU A 29 20.51 12.90 2.21
C GLU A 29 20.27 11.40 2.25
N LEU A 30 19.02 10.97 2.52
CA LEU A 30 18.66 9.55 2.54
C LEU A 30 18.79 8.90 1.15
N LEU A 31 18.44 9.62 0.09
CA LEU A 31 18.64 9.11 -1.28
C LEU A 31 20.12 9.00 -1.63
N ALA A 32 20.94 9.98 -1.24
CA ALA A 32 22.38 9.96 -1.44
C ALA A 32 23.05 8.84 -0.64
N GLU A 33 22.59 8.61 0.61
CA GLU A 33 23.05 7.50 1.44
C GLU A 33 22.73 6.15 0.80
N PHE A 34 21.49 5.97 0.31
CA PHE A 34 21.10 4.77 -0.42
C PHE A 34 21.94 4.58 -1.69
N SER A 35 22.10 5.64 -2.49
CA SER A 35 22.94 5.63 -3.68
C SER A 35 24.38 5.23 -3.34
N SER A 36 24.96 5.79 -2.28
CA SER A 36 26.30 5.44 -1.80
C SER A 36 26.36 3.95 -1.40
N LYS A 37 25.37 3.41 -0.71
CA LYS A 37 25.31 1.98 -0.37
C LYS A 37 25.30 1.10 -1.63
N VAL A 38 24.61 1.50 -2.68
CA VAL A 38 24.57 0.77 -3.96
C VAL A 38 25.94 0.78 -4.65
N HIS A 39 26.65 1.90 -4.62
CA HIS A 39 27.87 2.09 -5.41
C HIS A 39 29.16 1.70 -4.69
N SER A 40 29.21 1.78 -3.36
CA SER A 40 30.48 1.65 -2.62
C SER A 40 30.48 0.60 -1.52
N ALA A 41 29.33 0.24 -0.93
CA ALA A 41 29.28 -0.75 0.15
C ALA A 41 29.25 -2.19 -0.40
N CYS A 42 30.27 -2.61 -1.12
CA CYS A 42 30.30 -3.83 -1.91
C CYS A 42 30.20 -5.15 -1.13
N THR A 43 30.42 -5.13 0.17
CA THR A 43 30.33 -6.30 1.05
C THR A 43 29.00 -6.47 1.76
N ARG A 44 28.11 -5.45 1.71
CA ARG A 44 26.82 -5.44 2.41
C ARG A 44 25.68 -5.80 1.46
N SER A 45 24.74 -6.64 1.89
CA SER A 45 23.47 -6.86 1.15
C SER A 45 22.58 -5.63 1.20
N ILE A 46 21.76 -5.43 0.16
CA ILE A 46 20.80 -4.33 0.05
C ILE A 46 19.40 -4.92 0.10
N SER A 47 18.56 -4.34 0.97
CA SER A 47 17.17 -4.75 1.16
C SER A 47 16.20 -3.67 0.65
N LEU A 48 15.38 -4.02 -0.32
CA LEU A 48 14.35 -3.18 -0.89
C LEU A 48 12.98 -3.67 -0.42
N VAL A 49 12.09 -2.75 -0.10
CA VAL A 49 10.70 -3.03 0.24
C VAL A 49 9.79 -2.24 -0.69
N ALA A 50 8.80 -2.91 -1.27
CA ALA A 50 7.78 -2.27 -2.08
C ALA A 50 6.39 -2.56 -1.51
N PHE A 51 5.59 -1.51 -1.43
CA PHE A 51 4.16 -1.57 -1.13
C PHE A 51 3.36 -1.11 -2.34
N GLY A 52 2.18 -1.68 -2.53
CA GLY A 52 1.31 -1.16 -3.58
C GLY A 52 0.11 -2.02 -3.89
N GLY A 53 -0.64 -1.55 -4.87
CA GLY A 53 -1.82 -2.19 -5.39
C GLY A 53 -1.53 -3.27 -6.44
N SER A 54 -2.50 -3.49 -7.32
CA SER A 54 -2.41 -4.45 -8.42
C SER A 54 -1.29 -4.14 -9.41
N VAL A 55 -0.93 -2.87 -9.55
CA VAL A 55 0.20 -2.42 -10.39
C VAL A 55 1.52 -2.96 -9.83
N ALA A 56 1.76 -2.84 -8.52
CA ALA A 56 2.95 -3.39 -7.89
C ALA A 56 2.98 -4.94 -7.90
N CYS A 57 1.82 -5.59 -7.90
CA CYS A 57 1.70 -7.04 -8.03
C CYS A 57 1.94 -7.56 -9.46
N GLY A 58 2.00 -6.69 -10.46
CA GLY A 58 2.13 -7.10 -11.86
C GLY A 58 0.87 -7.80 -12.39
N ARG A 59 -0.32 -7.30 -12.01
CA ARG A 59 -1.59 -7.85 -12.49
C ARG A 59 -1.71 -7.70 -14.01
N ASN A 60 -2.30 -8.71 -14.67
CA ASN A 60 -2.51 -8.77 -16.11
C ASN A 60 -1.24 -8.77 -16.99
N LEU A 61 -0.05 -8.95 -16.40
CA LEU A 61 1.14 -9.19 -17.20
C LEU A 61 0.98 -10.49 -18.00
N LYS A 62 0.94 -10.37 -19.33
CA LYS A 62 0.89 -11.54 -20.22
C LYS A 62 2.20 -12.32 -20.09
N ARG A 63 2.10 -13.64 -19.89
CA ARG A 63 3.25 -14.53 -19.89
C ARG A 63 3.99 -14.44 -21.22
N LYS A 64 5.26 -14.11 -21.19
CA LYS A 64 6.14 -14.31 -22.34
C LYS A 64 6.69 -15.75 -22.41
N HIS A 65 6.69 -16.47 -21.27
CA HIS A 65 7.19 -17.85 -21.17
C HIS A 65 6.25 -18.69 -20.31
N PRO A 66 5.76 -19.85 -20.84
CA PRO A 66 4.86 -20.73 -20.09
C PRO A 66 5.48 -21.33 -18.82
N ASP A 67 6.82 -21.38 -18.73
CA ASP A 67 7.55 -22.07 -17.67
C ASP A 67 7.83 -21.20 -16.42
N ARG A 68 7.46 -19.92 -16.40
CA ARG A 68 7.66 -19.06 -15.24
C ARG A 68 6.37 -18.92 -14.43
N LEU A 69 6.47 -19.18 -13.15
CA LEU A 69 5.42 -19.21 -12.12
C LEU A 69 4.71 -17.85 -11.93
N CYS A 70 4.00 -17.38 -12.94
CA CYS A 70 3.08 -16.25 -12.84
C CYS A 70 1.67 -16.81 -12.68
N GLY A 71 1.20 -16.97 -11.45
CA GLY A 71 -0.15 -17.41 -11.12
C GLY A 71 -0.43 -18.91 -11.34
N ARG A 72 -1.59 -19.38 -10.88
CA ARG A 72 -2.09 -20.75 -11.13
C ARG A 72 -2.53 -20.88 -12.58
N GLU A 73 -2.25 -22.03 -13.21
CA GLU A 73 -2.82 -22.39 -14.50
C GLU A 73 -4.34 -22.26 -14.47
N GLY A 74 -4.89 -21.66 -15.51
CA GLY A 74 -6.35 -21.53 -15.71
C GLY A 74 -6.99 -20.26 -15.14
N SER A 75 -6.29 -19.42 -14.37
CA SER A 75 -6.82 -18.13 -13.93
C SER A 75 -6.70 -17.07 -15.04
N PRO A 76 -7.77 -16.38 -15.44
CA PRO A 76 -7.71 -15.27 -16.38
C PRO A 76 -6.99 -14.04 -15.83
N TRP A 77 -6.78 -13.97 -14.50
CA TRP A 77 -6.19 -12.85 -13.78
C TRP A 77 -4.90 -13.28 -13.08
N ILE A 78 -3.79 -13.01 -13.70
CA ILE A 78 -2.48 -13.44 -13.22
C ILE A 78 -1.75 -12.27 -12.60
N GLU A 79 -1.24 -12.45 -11.37
CA GLU A 79 -0.26 -11.57 -10.77
C GLU A 79 1.13 -12.12 -11.04
N CYS A 80 1.97 -11.32 -11.70
CA CYS A 80 3.34 -11.70 -12.02
C CYS A 80 4.34 -10.82 -11.27
N LYS A 81 4.54 -11.11 -9.99
CA LYS A 81 5.47 -10.35 -9.14
C LYS A 81 6.90 -10.35 -9.69
N THR A 82 7.32 -11.43 -10.34
CA THR A 82 8.67 -11.58 -10.90
C THR A 82 8.93 -10.70 -12.13
N GLU A 83 7.89 -10.16 -12.77
CA GLU A 83 8.00 -9.26 -13.92
C GLU A 83 7.45 -7.86 -13.63
N SER A 84 6.94 -7.64 -12.42
CA SER A 84 6.42 -6.35 -11.99
C SER A 84 7.53 -5.31 -11.77
N TRP A 85 7.16 -4.05 -11.68
CA TRP A 85 8.12 -2.96 -11.53
C TRP A 85 9.02 -3.08 -10.28
N PRO A 86 8.56 -3.60 -9.11
CA PRO A 86 9.45 -3.79 -7.97
C PRO A 86 10.62 -4.73 -8.30
N GLU A 87 10.32 -5.86 -8.94
CA GLU A 87 11.37 -6.82 -9.33
C GLU A 87 12.30 -6.25 -10.41
N ARG A 88 11.75 -5.49 -11.37
CA ARG A 88 12.57 -4.77 -12.36
C ARG A 88 13.47 -3.72 -11.71
N LEU A 89 12.98 -3.03 -10.66
CA LEU A 89 13.81 -2.11 -9.89
C LEU A 89 14.94 -2.86 -9.16
N ARG A 90 14.64 -4.01 -8.54
CA ARG A 90 15.66 -4.87 -7.92
C ARG A 90 16.75 -5.26 -8.92
N GLU A 91 16.36 -5.68 -10.13
CA GLU A 91 17.32 -6.03 -11.20
C GLU A 91 18.20 -4.82 -11.58
N LEU A 92 17.62 -3.62 -11.70
CA LEU A 92 18.36 -2.39 -12.01
C LEU A 92 19.37 -2.05 -10.89
N VAL A 93 18.95 -2.11 -9.63
CA VAL A 93 19.83 -1.89 -8.46
C VAL A 93 20.95 -2.93 -8.45
N ALA A 94 20.62 -4.21 -8.63
CA ALA A 94 21.62 -5.29 -8.67
C ALA A 94 22.61 -5.13 -9.83
N SER A 95 22.15 -4.74 -11.02
CA SER A 95 23.03 -4.51 -12.18
C SER A 95 23.94 -3.30 -11.99
N THR A 96 23.43 -2.22 -11.39
CA THR A 96 24.21 -1.01 -11.08
C THR A 96 25.30 -1.38 -10.06
N ARG A 97 24.94 -2.12 -9.01
CA ARG A 97 25.89 -2.57 -8.00
C ARG A 97 26.99 -3.45 -8.58
N ARG A 98 26.65 -4.44 -9.42
CA ARG A 98 27.66 -5.27 -10.10
C ARG A 98 28.65 -4.46 -10.92
N ARG A 99 28.17 -3.42 -11.62
CA ARG A 99 29.05 -2.52 -12.40
C ARG A 99 29.99 -1.71 -11.51
N SER A 100 29.51 -1.27 -10.35
CA SER A 100 30.30 -0.44 -9.44
C SER A 100 31.29 -1.24 -8.60
N CYS A 101 30.91 -2.45 -8.17
CA CYS A 101 31.69 -3.26 -7.24
C CYS A 101 32.54 -4.35 -7.90
N GLY A 102 32.38 -4.60 -9.21
CA GLY A 102 33.06 -5.69 -9.92
C GLY A 102 32.44 -7.06 -9.63
N VAL A 103 32.86 -8.06 -10.43
CA VAL A 103 32.33 -9.43 -10.38
C VAL A 103 32.80 -10.18 -9.12
N GLU A 104 33.94 -9.80 -8.57
CA GLU A 104 34.54 -10.44 -7.40
C GLU A 104 33.70 -10.32 -6.12
N HIS A 105 32.83 -9.30 -6.05
CA HIS A 105 31.89 -9.07 -4.96
C HIS A 105 30.47 -9.54 -5.27
N SER A 106 30.30 -10.48 -6.21
CA SER A 106 29.00 -10.98 -6.69
C SER A 106 28.16 -11.70 -5.61
N ASN A 107 28.74 -12.03 -4.45
CA ASN A 107 28.04 -12.71 -3.36
C ASN A 107 27.11 -11.81 -2.56
N THR A 108 27.11 -10.51 -2.79
CA THR A 108 26.19 -9.60 -2.10
C THR A 108 24.85 -9.56 -2.80
N THR A 109 23.81 -9.88 -2.05
CA THR A 109 22.45 -9.98 -2.58
C THR A 109 21.71 -8.64 -2.54
N VAL A 110 20.96 -8.37 -3.60
CA VAL A 110 19.90 -7.35 -3.57
C VAL A 110 18.57 -8.08 -3.47
N THR A 111 17.87 -7.89 -2.36
CA THR A 111 16.58 -8.52 -2.11
C THR A 111 15.43 -7.53 -2.31
N MET A 112 14.25 -8.05 -2.69
CA MET A 112 13.00 -7.29 -2.79
C MET A 112 11.91 -8.01 -2.00
N ALA A 113 11.38 -7.35 -0.97
CA ALA A 113 10.15 -7.76 -0.31
C ALA A 113 8.98 -6.96 -0.92
N ASN A 114 8.16 -7.61 -1.73
CA ASN A 114 7.01 -6.98 -2.38
C ASN A 114 5.72 -7.34 -1.62
N PHE A 115 5.24 -6.41 -0.80
CA PHE A 115 4.00 -6.49 -0.01
C PHE A 115 2.80 -5.92 -0.77
N CYS A 116 2.76 -6.11 -2.08
CA CYS A 116 1.64 -5.68 -2.89
C CYS A 116 0.38 -6.50 -2.63
N ARG A 117 -0.77 -5.86 -2.85
CA ARG A 117 -2.07 -6.51 -2.89
C ARG A 117 -3.00 -5.81 -3.87
N SER A 118 -3.67 -6.58 -4.72
CA SER A 118 -4.67 -6.02 -5.64
C SER A 118 -5.74 -5.21 -4.91
N ALA A 119 -6.04 -4.04 -5.43
CA ALA A 119 -6.97 -3.05 -4.85
C ALA A 119 -6.50 -2.36 -3.55
N ALA A 120 -5.29 -2.62 -3.08
CA ALA A 120 -4.75 -1.98 -1.88
C ALA A 120 -4.42 -0.50 -2.11
N GLY A 121 -4.89 0.35 -1.23
CA GLY A 121 -4.53 1.75 -1.09
C GLY A 121 -3.69 2.00 0.17
N THR A 122 -3.52 3.26 0.52
CA THR A 122 -2.68 3.66 1.66
C THR A 122 -3.15 3.09 2.99
N ASP A 123 -4.46 3.02 3.25
CA ASP A 123 -5.02 2.43 4.47
C ASP A 123 -4.63 0.97 4.66
N PHE A 124 -4.63 0.17 3.58
CA PHE A 124 -4.17 -1.21 3.63
C PHE A 124 -2.68 -1.29 3.95
N VAL A 125 -1.86 -0.49 3.27
CA VAL A 125 -0.41 -0.44 3.52
C VAL A 125 -0.12 0.01 4.95
N LEU A 126 -0.85 1.00 5.46
CA LEU A 126 -0.74 1.45 6.84
C LEU A 126 -1.04 0.33 7.84
N ASN A 127 -2.10 -0.45 7.61
CA ASN A 127 -2.41 -1.62 8.43
C ASN A 127 -1.29 -2.67 8.40
N GLN A 128 -0.71 -2.93 7.22
CA GLN A 128 0.43 -3.85 7.12
C GLN A 128 1.64 -3.34 7.90
N VAL A 129 2.02 -2.09 7.72
CA VAL A 129 3.17 -1.46 8.41
C VAL A 129 2.97 -1.45 9.91
N ALA A 130 1.75 -1.17 10.37
CA ALA A 130 1.45 -1.09 11.80
C ALA A 130 1.37 -2.47 12.48
N PHE A 131 0.74 -3.45 11.84
CA PHE A 131 0.29 -4.66 12.55
C PHE A 131 0.84 -5.98 11.99
N ASP A 132 1.34 -6.02 10.74
CA ASP A 132 1.86 -7.26 10.18
C ASP A 132 3.32 -7.51 10.59
N VAL A 133 3.58 -8.66 11.18
CA VAL A 133 4.91 -9.01 11.71
C VAL A 133 5.94 -9.14 10.58
N ALA A 134 5.58 -9.79 9.47
CA ALA A 134 6.48 -9.99 8.35
C ALA A 134 6.88 -8.66 7.69
N THR A 135 5.92 -7.74 7.56
CA THR A 135 6.14 -6.39 7.05
C THR A 135 7.09 -5.60 7.96
N ARG A 136 6.84 -5.60 9.27
CA ARG A 136 7.69 -4.91 10.24
C ARG A 136 9.13 -5.47 10.25
N GLU A 137 9.27 -6.77 10.13
CA GLU A 137 10.60 -7.40 10.08
C GLU A 137 11.36 -7.03 8.80
N ALA A 138 10.68 -6.98 7.64
CA ALA A 138 11.30 -6.51 6.40
C ALA A 138 11.71 -5.02 6.49
N LEU A 139 10.86 -4.17 7.08
CA LEU A 139 11.13 -2.74 7.24
C LEU A 139 12.30 -2.46 8.19
N ARG A 140 12.52 -3.27 9.23
CA ARG A 140 13.69 -3.11 10.11
C ARG A 140 15.03 -3.22 9.38
N ARG A 141 15.05 -3.91 8.26
CA ARG A 141 16.25 -4.16 7.43
C ARG A 141 16.26 -3.39 6.13
N ALA A 142 15.21 -2.62 5.85
CA ALA A 142 15.07 -1.92 4.59
C ALA A 142 16.13 -0.82 4.42
N ASP A 143 16.75 -0.77 3.25
CA ASP A 143 17.59 0.34 2.78
C ASP A 143 16.79 1.29 1.88
N LEU A 144 15.75 0.77 1.20
CA LEU A 144 14.82 1.55 0.37
C LEU A 144 13.39 1.03 0.57
N VAL A 145 12.45 1.96 0.72
CA VAL A 145 11.01 1.69 0.69
C VAL A 145 10.37 2.47 -0.45
N VAL A 146 9.63 1.77 -1.32
CA VAL A 146 8.83 2.40 -2.39
C VAL A 146 7.36 2.12 -2.14
N VAL A 147 6.54 3.18 -2.09
CA VAL A 147 5.09 3.08 -1.85
C VAL A 147 4.34 3.49 -3.12
N GLU A 148 3.48 2.59 -3.63
CA GLU A 148 2.62 2.81 -4.80
C GLU A 148 1.16 2.52 -4.42
N THR A 149 0.40 3.54 -4.04
CA THR A 149 -1.01 3.43 -3.63
C THR A 149 -1.94 4.34 -4.41
N SER A 150 -1.37 5.26 -5.18
CA SER A 150 -2.08 6.37 -5.83
C SER A 150 -3.19 5.92 -6.79
N SER A 151 -3.01 4.80 -7.50
CA SER A 151 -4.03 4.27 -8.41
C SER A 151 -5.30 3.82 -7.68
N ASN A 152 -5.19 3.36 -6.43
CA ASN A 152 -6.33 2.92 -5.64
C ASN A 152 -6.87 4.04 -4.73
N ASP A 153 -6.02 4.92 -4.26
CA ASP A 153 -6.41 6.05 -3.41
C ASP A 153 -7.21 7.12 -4.17
N TYR A 154 -7.05 7.19 -5.48
CA TYR A 154 -7.83 8.09 -6.34
C TYR A 154 -9.34 8.01 -6.06
N ALA A 155 -9.87 6.82 -5.83
CA ALA A 155 -11.29 6.61 -5.56
C ALA A 155 -11.71 6.98 -4.11
N LYS A 156 -10.76 7.34 -3.23
CA LYS A 156 -11.04 7.70 -1.83
C LYS A 156 -11.14 9.21 -1.59
N GLY A 157 -10.60 10.02 -2.51
CA GLY A 157 -10.58 11.47 -2.38
C GLY A 157 -9.68 11.96 -1.24
N GLU A 158 -9.94 13.16 -0.72
CA GLU A 158 -9.09 13.86 0.25
C GLU A 158 -8.97 13.19 1.62
N ILE A 159 -9.89 12.27 1.96
CA ILE A 159 -9.83 11.56 3.25
C ILE A 159 -8.51 10.78 3.42
N VAL A 160 -7.87 10.44 2.31
CA VAL A 160 -6.61 9.70 2.30
C VAL A 160 -5.41 10.49 2.86
N HIS A 161 -5.50 11.82 3.00
CA HIS A 161 -4.41 12.62 3.58
C HIS A 161 -3.99 12.12 4.97
N ARG A 162 -4.95 11.72 5.80
CA ARG A 162 -4.69 11.24 7.17
C ARG A 162 -3.91 9.94 7.15
N GLU A 163 -4.32 8.99 6.33
CA GLU A 163 -3.65 7.70 6.20
C GLU A 163 -2.25 7.85 5.61
N VAL A 164 -2.09 8.72 4.60
CA VAL A 164 -0.77 9.03 4.01
C VAL A 164 0.14 9.65 5.06
N GLU A 165 -0.37 10.60 5.85
CA GLU A 165 0.42 11.26 6.89
C GLU A 165 0.91 10.26 7.94
N VAL A 166 0.03 9.41 8.48
CA VAL A 166 0.40 8.40 9.46
C VAL A 166 1.42 7.42 8.88
N LEU A 167 1.20 6.94 7.64
CA LEU A 167 2.13 6.02 6.99
C LEU A 167 3.51 6.66 6.79
N VAL A 168 3.57 7.90 6.29
CA VAL A 168 4.82 8.63 6.11
C VAL A 168 5.56 8.78 7.44
N ARG A 169 4.88 9.19 8.50
CA ARG A 169 5.50 9.34 9.84
C ARG A 169 6.05 8.01 10.35
N LYS A 170 5.30 6.92 10.20
CA LYS A 170 5.78 5.57 10.59
C LYS A 170 7.02 5.16 9.81
N LEU A 171 7.05 5.38 8.51
CA LEU A 171 8.21 5.02 7.69
C LEU A 171 9.43 5.89 8.03
N LEU A 172 9.24 7.19 8.28
CA LEU A 172 10.32 8.10 8.67
C LEU A 172 10.85 7.84 10.10
N SER A 173 10.04 7.23 10.99
CA SER A 173 10.44 6.88 12.35
C SER A 173 11.18 5.54 12.46
N LEU A 174 11.35 4.81 11.34
CA LEU A 174 12.06 3.53 11.34
C LEU A 174 13.53 3.71 11.74
N ALA A 175 14.00 2.88 12.67
CA ALA A 175 15.39 2.91 13.12
C ALA A 175 16.40 2.60 12.00
N SER A 176 16.00 1.85 10.97
CA SER A 176 16.81 1.58 9.77
C SER A 176 17.04 2.81 8.90
N ARG A 177 16.26 3.89 9.07
CA ARG A 177 16.31 5.11 8.26
C ARG A 177 16.38 4.81 6.76
N PRO A 178 15.44 4.06 6.17
CA PRO A 178 15.49 3.74 4.76
C PRO A 178 15.28 5.00 3.91
N ALA A 179 15.84 5.03 2.72
CA ALA A 179 15.35 5.95 1.70
C ALA A 179 13.89 5.62 1.39
N ILE A 180 13.03 6.65 1.27
CA ILE A 180 11.61 6.47 0.96
C ILE A 180 11.31 7.16 -0.35
N VAL A 181 10.58 6.48 -1.25
CA VAL A 181 10.09 7.06 -2.50
C VAL A 181 8.60 6.75 -2.63
N TRP A 182 7.81 7.76 -2.95
CA TRP A 182 6.40 7.60 -3.23
C TRP A 182 6.15 7.63 -4.74
N LEU A 183 5.50 6.60 -5.25
CA LEU A 183 5.24 6.43 -6.68
C LEU A 183 3.75 6.65 -7.00
N GLY A 184 3.45 7.63 -7.82
CA GLY A 184 2.15 7.84 -8.44
C GLY A 184 2.05 7.08 -9.75
N ALA A 185 1.74 5.78 -9.72
CA ALA A 185 1.36 5.05 -10.91
C ALA A 185 0.04 5.61 -11.47
N THR A 186 -0.13 5.54 -12.78
CA THR A 186 -1.30 6.14 -13.43
C THR A 186 -2.18 5.11 -14.12
N SER A 187 -3.47 5.42 -14.20
CA SER A 187 -4.50 4.67 -14.91
C SER A 187 -5.26 5.58 -15.88
N VAL A 188 -5.99 4.97 -16.80
CA VAL A 188 -6.83 5.66 -17.80
C VAL A 188 -8.26 5.14 -17.65
N PRO A 189 -9.09 5.68 -16.74
CA PRO A 189 -10.42 5.15 -16.45
C PRO A 189 -11.46 5.40 -17.56
N GLY A 190 -11.15 6.15 -18.60
CA GLY A 190 -12.08 6.46 -19.68
C GLY A 190 -11.41 7.02 -20.93
N LEU A 191 -12.20 7.14 -22.00
CA LEU A 191 -11.77 7.71 -23.28
C LEU A 191 -11.84 9.24 -23.34
N HIS A 192 -12.32 9.89 -22.27
CA HIS A 192 -12.47 11.34 -22.20
C HIS A 192 -11.52 11.96 -21.16
N PRO A 193 -11.04 13.19 -21.37
CA PRO A 193 -10.21 13.90 -20.41
C PRO A 193 -10.89 14.05 -19.02
N PRO A 194 -10.13 13.99 -17.93
CA PRO A 194 -8.70 13.70 -17.90
C PRO A 194 -8.40 12.23 -18.18
N TYR A 195 -7.59 11.96 -19.20
CA TYR A 195 -7.24 10.59 -19.60
C TYR A 195 -6.47 9.83 -18.53
N PHE A 196 -5.68 10.54 -17.73
CA PHE A 196 -4.82 9.96 -16.70
C PHE A 196 -5.32 10.37 -15.32
N VAL A 197 -5.44 9.39 -14.45
CA VAL A 197 -5.85 9.63 -13.06
C VAL A 197 -4.96 8.86 -12.09
N ASN A 198 -4.66 9.51 -10.99
CA ASN A 198 -4.10 8.92 -9.78
C ASN A 198 -4.34 9.90 -8.61
N ALA A 199 -3.94 9.50 -7.40
CA ALA A 199 -4.01 10.35 -6.22
C ALA A 199 -2.68 11.08 -5.93
N ALA A 200 -1.74 11.16 -6.88
CA ALA A 200 -0.43 11.76 -6.62
C ALA A 200 -0.53 13.24 -6.22
N ASN A 201 -1.48 13.97 -6.78
CA ASN A 201 -1.76 15.37 -6.39
C ASN A 201 -2.27 15.48 -4.94
N ILE A 202 -3.10 14.52 -4.48
CA ILE A 202 -3.60 14.47 -3.11
C ILE A 202 -2.46 14.12 -2.13
N HIS A 203 -1.62 13.15 -2.48
CA HIS A 203 -0.46 12.76 -1.67
C HIS A 203 0.60 13.86 -1.59
N ARG A 204 0.72 14.70 -2.62
CA ARG A 204 1.82 15.67 -2.81
C ARG A 204 2.01 16.62 -1.63
N ASP A 205 0.93 17.11 -1.06
CA ASP A 205 1.02 18.09 0.02
C ASP A 205 1.59 17.47 1.30
N VAL A 206 1.15 16.25 1.63
CA VAL A 206 1.73 15.48 2.74
C VAL A 206 3.21 15.19 2.47
N LEU A 207 3.51 14.66 1.29
CA LEU A 207 4.89 14.26 0.94
C LEU A 207 5.84 15.44 0.93
N ARG A 208 5.38 16.60 0.44
CA ARG A 208 6.14 17.86 0.47
C ARG A 208 6.42 18.30 1.90
N TRP A 209 5.41 18.25 2.78
CA TRP A 209 5.55 18.64 4.18
C TRP A 209 6.59 17.80 4.91
N TYR A 210 6.63 16.51 4.64
CA TYR A 210 7.57 15.57 5.25
C TYR A 210 8.87 15.40 4.44
N GLY A 211 9.03 16.07 3.30
CA GLY A 211 10.18 15.95 2.43
C GLY A 211 10.38 14.53 1.91
N VAL A 212 9.30 13.83 1.58
CA VAL A 212 9.37 12.50 0.94
C VAL A 212 9.34 12.66 -0.57
N PRO A 213 10.33 12.14 -1.31
CA PRO A 213 10.35 12.20 -2.76
C PRO A 213 9.12 11.57 -3.40
N GLN A 214 8.50 12.28 -4.35
CA GLN A 214 7.38 11.78 -5.12
C GLN A 214 7.70 11.73 -6.61
N ILE A 215 7.37 10.62 -7.22
CA ILE A 215 7.36 10.40 -8.66
C ILE A 215 5.91 10.31 -9.11
N ASP A 216 5.50 11.14 -10.08
CA ASP A 216 4.17 11.10 -10.66
C ASP A 216 4.26 10.72 -12.14
N MET A 217 3.75 9.55 -12.48
CA MET A 217 3.77 9.05 -13.85
C MET A 217 2.86 9.85 -14.79
N ILE A 218 1.89 10.61 -14.28
CA ILE A 218 1.10 11.55 -15.10
C ILE A 218 2.01 12.63 -15.69
N GLU A 219 2.91 13.16 -14.88
CA GLU A 219 3.85 14.19 -15.34
C GLU A 219 4.86 13.66 -16.36
N LEU A 220 5.19 12.37 -16.29
CA LEU A 220 6.00 11.71 -17.32
C LEU A 220 5.28 11.72 -18.67
N PHE A 221 3.97 11.46 -18.68
CA PHE A 221 3.19 11.33 -19.90
C PHE A 221 2.50 12.63 -20.32
N SER A 222 2.51 13.67 -19.49
CA SER A 222 1.84 14.95 -19.74
C SER A 222 2.08 15.53 -21.13
N PRO A 223 3.30 15.54 -21.70
CA PRO A 223 3.52 16.01 -23.08
C PRO A 223 2.91 15.11 -24.16
N MET A 224 2.55 13.87 -23.81
CA MET A 224 2.07 12.85 -24.73
C MET A 224 0.53 12.73 -24.74
N HIS A 225 -0.19 13.63 -24.09
CA HIS A 225 -1.66 13.64 -24.03
C HIS A 225 -2.35 13.52 -25.41
N LYS A 226 -1.68 13.94 -26.46
CA LYS A 226 -2.17 13.84 -27.83
C LYS A 226 -2.08 12.41 -28.42
N HIS A 227 -1.43 11.47 -27.70
CA HIS A 227 -1.14 10.13 -28.17
C HIS A 227 -1.68 9.05 -27.22
N VAL A 228 -2.90 9.24 -26.74
CA VAL A 228 -3.59 8.28 -25.81
C VAL A 228 -3.60 6.84 -26.37
N THR A 229 -3.75 6.68 -27.67
CA THR A 229 -3.67 5.39 -28.36
C THR A 229 -2.32 4.71 -28.14
N TRP A 230 -1.23 5.45 -28.34
CA TRP A 230 0.13 4.93 -28.10
C TRP A 230 0.32 4.48 -26.64
N TYR A 231 -0.19 5.25 -25.69
CA TYR A 231 -0.10 4.95 -24.26
C TYR A 231 -0.86 3.66 -23.92
N GLY A 232 -2.11 3.53 -24.37
CA GLY A 232 -2.92 2.32 -24.17
C GLY A 232 -2.27 1.08 -24.78
N GLU A 233 -1.68 1.21 -25.97
CA GLU A 233 -1.07 0.08 -26.68
C GLU A 233 0.29 -0.35 -26.09
N HIS A 234 1.07 0.59 -25.56
CA HIS A 234 2.47 0.36 -25.19
C HIS A 234 2.72 0.36 -23.69
N TYR A 235 1.86 0.99 -22.91
CA TYR A 235 2.03 1.10 -21.46
C TYR A 235 1.02 0.29 -20.67
N LEU A 236 -0.26 0.30 -21.03
CA LEU A 236 -1.32 -0.40 -20.30
C LEU A 236 -1.84 -1.62 -21.07
N ASN A 237 -2.16 -2.68 -20.34
CA ASN A 237 -2.84 -3.86 -20.87
C ASN A 237 -4.37 -3.71 -20.83
N ASP A 238 -4.84 -2.93 -19.89
CA ASP A 238 -6.22 -2.48 -19.72
C ASP A 238 -6.20 -1.01 -19.24
N ALA A 239 -7.32 -0.50 -18.74
CA ALA A 239 -7.36 0.89 -18.28
C ALA A 239 -6.46 1.22 -17.07
N VAL A 240 -5.90 0.23 -16.40
CA VAL A 240 -5.18 0.41 -15.12
C VAL A 240 -3.80 -0.24 -15.10
N HIS A 241 -3.67 -1.45 -15.64
CA HIS A 241 -2.51 -2.29 -15.40
C HIS A 241 -1.45 -2.17 -16.51
N PRO A 242 -0.19 -1.84 -16.15
CA PRO A 242 0.88 -1.74 -17.13
C PRO A 242 1.21 -3.06 -17.82
N VAL A 243 1.58 -2.98 -19.09
CA VAL A 243 2.25 -4.08 -19.81
C VAL A 243 3.70 -4.20 -19.34
N ALA A 244 4.42 -5.24 -19.76
CA ALA A 244 5.82 -5.47 -19.38
C ALA A 244 6.72 -4.26 -19.66
N LEU A 245 6.48 -3.54 -20.76
CA LEU A 245 7.18 -2.29 -21.08
C LEU A 245 6.85 -1.20 -20.06
N GLY A 246 5.58 -1.03 -19.69
CA GLY A 246 5.15 -0.08 -18.66
C GLY A 246 5.81 -0.33 -17.31
N HIS A 247 5.92 -1.59 -16.88
CA HIS A 247 6.65 -1.94 -15.67
C HIS A 247 8.14 -1.61 -15.74
N LYS A 248 8.77 -1.82 -16.90
CA LYS A 248 10.15 -1.39 -17.14
C LYS A 248 10.30 0.13 -17.03
N MET A 249 9.36 0.88 -17.62
CA MET A 249 9.38 2.36 -17.57
C MET A 249 9.27 2.84 -16.12
N ILE A 250 8.30 2.31 -15.34
CA ILE A 250 8.14 2.65 -13.93
C ILE A 250 9.46 2.40 -13.17
N ALA A 251 10.01 1.20 -13.27
CA ALA A 251 11.26 0.85 -12.59
C ALA A 251 12.42 1.78 -12.98
N SER A 252 12.51 2.16 -14.26
CA SER A 252 13.55 3.04 -14.76
C SER A 252 13.42 4.46 -14.26
N VAL A 253 12.20 4.99 -14.17
CA VAL A 253 11.94 6.34 -13.63
C VAL A 253 12.23 6.38 -12.13
N VAL A 254 11.83 5.35 -11.39
CA VAL A 254 12.20 5.22 -9.96
C VAL A 254 13.71 5.16 -9.81
N ALA A 255 14.39 4.31 -10.57
CA ALA A 255 15.85 4.21 -10.55
C ALA A 255 16.52 5.55 -10.90
N HIS A 256 16.03 6.26 -11.90
CA HIS A 256 16.53 7.60 -12.24
C HIS A 256 16.41 8.55 -11.04
N ALA A 257 15.25 8.59 -10.38
CA ALA A 257 15.05 9.47 -9.22
C ALA A 257 15.98 9.12 -8.05
N LEU A 258 16.35 7.84 -7.87
CA LEU A 258 17.28 7.40 -6.83
C LEU A 258 18.72 7.87 -7.09
N TRP A 259 19.11 8.10 -8.36
CA TRP A 259 20.49 8.48 -8.73
C TRP A 259 20.62 9.93 -9.19
N SER A 260 19.50 10.65 -9.40
CA SER A 260 19.53 12.06 -9.77
C SER A 260 19.79 12.94 -8.54
N ARG A 261 20.74 13.88 -8.67
CA ARG A 261 21.05 14.86 -7.62
C ARG A 261 20.16 16.10 -7.73
N SER A 262 19.92 16.80 -6.63
CA SER A 262 19.09 18.01 -6.55
C SER A 262 19.56 19.16 -7.45
N GLY A 263 20.85 19.25 -7.70
CA GLY A 263 21.36 20.26 -8.64
C GLY A 263 20.77 20.15 -10.06
N MET A 264 20.05 19.07 -10.36
CA MET A 264 19.28 18.88 -11.58
C MET A 264 17.81 19.32 -11.45
N ALA A 265 17.36 19.73 -10.26
CA ALA A 265 16.01 20.21 -10.05
C ALA A 265 15.75 21.48 -10.88
N PRO A 266 14.62 21.56 -11.63
CA PRO A 266 14.21 22.78 -12.30
C PRO A 266 14.15 23.96 -11.32
N LYS A 267 14.59 25.15 -11.75
CA LYS A 267 14.65 26.35 -10.88
C LYS A 267 13.31 26.64 -10.16
N TRP A 268 12.19 26.45 -10.84
CA TRP A 268 10.86 26.67 -10.28
C TRP A 268 10.50 25.69 -9.12
N LEU A 269 11.15 24.51 -9.06
CA LEU A 269 11.00 23.56 -7.95
C LEU A 269 11.93 23.91 -6.77
N GLN A 270 13.06 24.58 -7.03
CA GLN A 270 13.99 25.00 -5.98
C GLN A 270 13.42 26.15 -5.15
N GLU A 271 12.59 27.00 -5.75
CA GLU A 271 11.99 28.17 -5.11
C GLU A 271 10.79 27.82 -4.19
N THR A 272 10.22 26.61 -4.31
CA THR A 272 9.00 26.22 -3.58
C THR A 272 9.22 25.31 -2.39
N VAL A 273 10.47 25.00 -2.04
CA VAL A 273 10.77 24.21 -0.84
C VAL A 273 10.94 25.19 0.34
N PRO A 274 9.94 25.38 1.19
CA PRO A 274 10.14 26.16 2.42
C PRO A 274 11.15 25.42 3.28
N GLY A 275 12.32 26.08 3.51
CA GLY A 275 13.27 25.71 4.55
C GLY A 275 13.84 24.29 4.45
N THR A 276 14.90 24.13 3.65
CA THR A 276 15.86 23.04 3.89
C THR A 276 16.69 23.32 5.13
N GLU A 277 16.05 23.64 6.24
CA GLU A 277 16.71 23.53 7.54
C GLU A 277 17.11 22.06 7.72
N PRO A 278 18.34 21.78 8.15
CA PRO A 278 18.76 20.42 8.46
C PRO A 278 17.71 19.84 9.41
N ARG A 279 17.09 18.73 9.03
CA ARG A 279 16.03 18.11 9.83
C ARG A 279 16.53 17.94 11.26
N SER A 280 15.88 18.60 12.19
CA SER A 280 15.92 18.15 13.57
C SER A 280 15.51 16.67 13.56
N ASN A 281 16.08 15.83 14.44
CA ASN A 281 15.68 14.42 14.54
C ASN A 281 14.19 14.24 14.88
N ALA A 282 13.46 15.32 15.14
CA ALA A 282 12.04 15.34 15.41
C ALA A 282 11.24 15.54 14.12
N LEU A 283 10.25 14.68 13.92
CA LEU A 283 9.29 14.84 12.83
C LEU A 283 8.49 16.14 13.00
N PRO A 284 8.13 16.85 11.90
CA PRO A 284 7.28 18.03 11.99
C PRO A 284 5.92 17.70 12.62
N ARG A 285 5.21 18.73 13.09
CA ARG A 285 3.87 18.55 13.64
C ARG A 285 2.93 17.99 12.56
N PRO A 286 1.98 17.10 12.96
CA PRO A 286 0.97 16.62 12.03
C PRO A 286 0.12 17.77 11.48
N LEU A 287 -0.26 17.70 10.20
CA LEU A 287 -1.11 18.69 9.55
C LEU A 287 -2.57 18.22 9.43
N TRP A 288 -2.77 16.94 9.13
CA TRP A 288 -4.10 16.39 8.84
C TRP A 288 -4.58 15.38 9.87
N THR A 289 -3.72 14.99 10.80
CA THR A 289 -3.97 13.85 11.69
C THR A 289 -3.86 14.29 13.16
N SER A 290 -4.83 13.90 13.98
CA SER A 290 -4.72 14.05 15.43
C SER A 290 -3.75 13.03 16.02
N GLN A 291 -3.16 13.35 17.18
CA GLN A 291 -2.29 12.44 17.91
C GLN A 291 -3.05 11.14 18.27
N SER A 292 -4.28 11.24 18.71
CA SER A 292 -5.14 10.08 19.04
C SER A 292 -5.35 9.12 17.85
N PHE A 293 -5.47 9.65 16.62
CA PHE A 293 -5.57 8.79 15.44
C PHE A 293 -4.22 8.11 15.13
N MET A 294 -3.10 8.78 15.34
CA MET A 294 -1.77 8.19 15.16
C MET A 294 -1.51 7.08 16.18
N ASP A 295 -1.91 7.30 17.44
CA ASP A 295 -1.72 6.34 18.53
C ASP A 295 -2.42 5.00 18.29
N LEU A 296 -3.52 5.00 17.51
CA LEU A 296 -4.20 3.76 17.08
C LEU A 296 -3.26 2.78 16.36
N PHE A 297 -2.31 3.31 15.61
CA PHE A 297 -1.37 2.52 14.80
C PHE A 297 -0.06 2.21 15.53
N ASP A 298 0.17 2.76 16.72
CA ASP A 298 1.40 2.55 17.50
C ASP A 298 1.26 1.44 18.57
N GLN A 299 0.24 0.59 18.43
CA GLN A 299 -0.10 -0.40 19.43
C GLN A 299 0.73 -1.68 19.30
N PRO A 300 1.60 -2.03 20.26
CA PRO A 300 2.45 -3.21 20.18
C PRO A 300 1.67 -4.53 20.32
N HIS A 301 0.47 -4.50 20.90
CA HIS A 301 -0.33 -5.67 21.23
C HIS A 301 -1.57 -5.84 20.34
N ALA A 302 -1.61 -5.20 19.18
CA ALA A 302 -2.72 -5.38 18.26
C ALA A 302 -2.80 -6.82 17.75
N GLN A 303 -4.01 -7.39 17.78
CA GLN A 303 -4.31 -8.70 17.21
C GLN A 303 -4.89 -8.51 15.82
N ARG A 304 -4.23 -9.08 14.82
CA ARG A 304 -4.69 -9.08 13.43
C ARG A 304 -5.12 -10.47 13.00
N ILE A 305 -6.29 -10.55 12.41
CA ILE A 305 -6.83 -11.74 11.77
C ILE A 305 -6.79 -11.54 10.28
N ASP A 306 -5.95 -12.32 9.59
CA ASP A 306 -5.84 -12.31 8.13
C ASP A 306 -6.86 -13.27 7.53
N LEU A 307 -7.93 -12.72 6.95
CA LEU A 307 -8.99 -13.45 6.29
C LEU A 307 -8.74 -13.67 4.79
N THR A 308 -7.52 -13.44 4.32
CA THR A 308 -7.15 -13.61 2.90
C THR A 308 -6.68 -15.02 2.57
N ARG A 309 -6.65 -15.90 3.54
CA ARG A 309 -6.31 -17.32 3.42
C ARG A 309 -7.40 -18.16 4.08
N PRO A 310 -7.60 -19.41 3.61
CA PRO A 310 -8.48 -20.33 4.30
C PRO A 310 -8.02 -20.47 5.76
N LEU A 311 -8.93 -20.22 6.69
CA LEU A 311 -8.62 -20.43 8.11
C LEU A 311 -8.56 -21.94 8.36
N ARG A 312 -7.52 -22.39 9.06
CA ARG A 312 -7.41 -23.78 9.47
C ARG A 312 -8.42 -24.02 10.58
N LYS A 313 -8.95 -25.25 10.67
CA LYS A 313 -9.91 -25.66 11.72
C LYS A 313 -9.41 -25.41 13.15
N ASP A 314 -8.09 -25.32 13.32
CA ASP A 314 -7.41 -25.07 14.60
C ASP A 314 -7.19 -23.57 14.90
N ASP A 315 -7.53 -22.67 13.97
CA ASP A 315 -7.50 -21.23 14.23
C ASP A 315 -8.67 -20.88 15.17
N LEU A 316 -8.40 -20.93 16.48
CA LEU A 316 -9.34 -20.60 17.60
C LEU A 316 -10.00 -19.20 17.48
N THR A 317 -9.74 -18.51 16.40
CA THR A 317 -10.18 -17.14 16.12
C THR A 317 -11.62 -17.08 15.61
N ILE A 318 -12.08 -18.09 14.83
CA ILE A 318 -13.49 -18.19 14.43
C ILE A 318 -14.24 -19.06 15.42
N ILE A 319 -15.26 -18.48 16.06
CA ILE A 319 -16.14 -19.20 16.97
C ILE A 319 -17.28 -19.85 16.18
N ASP A 320 -17.84 -19.11 15.25
CA ASP A 320 -19.02 -19.51 14.49
C ASP A 320 -19.11 -18.74 13.17
N SER A 321 -19.69 -19.37 12.15
CA SER A 321 -19.97 -18.71 10.87
C SER A 321 -21.12 -19.38 10.15
N GLN A 322 -21.95 -18.58 9.52
CA GLN A 322 -23.02 -19.03 8.64
C GLN A 322 -23.01 -18.21 7.35
N GLY A 323 -22.77 -18.87 6.24
CA GLY A 323 -22.81 -18.23 4.91
C GLY A 323 -21.63 -17.32 4.55
N PHE A 324 -20.68 -17.12 5.47
CA PHE A 324 -19.40 -16.50 5.19
C PHE A 324 -18.42 -17.59 4.77
N ASP A 325 -18.20 -17.70 3.48
CA ASP A 325 -17.30 -18.69 2.91
C ASP A 325 -16.01 -18.02 2.41
N PHE A 326 -14.89 -18.73 2.57
CA PHE A 326 -13.66 -18.29 1.96
C PHE A 326 -13.75 -18.47 0.44
N ALA A 327 -13.69 -17.37 -0.29
CA ALA A 327 -13.73 -17.37 -1.74
C ALA A 327 -12.82 -16.30 -2.35
N GLU A 328 -12.43 -16.50 -3.58
CA GLU A 328 -11.85 -15.42 -4.39
C GLU A 328 -12.99 -14.68 -5.09
N ASP A 329 -13.31 -13.46 -4.62
CA ASP A 329 -14.31 -12.58 -5.26
C ASP A 329 -13.96 -12.29 -6.72
N SER A 330 -12.71 -12.10 -6.97
CA SER A 330 -12.08 -12.19 -8.28
C SER A 330 -10.71 -12.83 -8.06
N PRO A 331 -10.12 -13.48 -9.05
CA PRO A 331 -8.77 -13.98 -8.96
C PRO A 331 -7.84 -12.90 -8.38
N THR A 332 -7.07 -13.22 -7.33
CA THR A 332 -6.21 -12.29 -6.58
C THR A 332 -6.88 -11.43 -5.50
N LYS A 333 -8.18 -11.57 -5.27
CA LYS A 333 -8.89 -10.89 -4.17
C LYS A 333 -9.58 -11.91 -3.27
N PRO A 334 -8.81 -12.81 -2.60
CA PRO A 334 -9.38 -13.75 -1.66
C PRO A 334 -9.89 -13.04 -0.41
N GLY A 335 -10.93 -13.58 0.17
CA GLY A 335 -11.52 -13.07 1.40
C GLY A 335 -12.69 -13.92 1.85
N PHE A 336 -13.26 -13.57 2.98
CA PHE A 336 -14.53 -14.16 3.42
C PHE A 336 -15.69 -13.41 2.76
N VAL A 337 -16.48 -14.12 1.99
CA VAL A 337 -17.54 -13.58 1.15
C VAL A 337 -18.89 -14.00 1.71
N ALA A 338 -19.81 -13.07 1.82
CA ALA A 338 -21.21 -13.30 2.12
C ALA A 338 -22.11 -12.42 1.23
N SER A 339 -23.37 -12.81 1.02
CA SER A 339 -24.27 -12.09 0.13
C SER A 339 -25.73 -12.07 0.56
N ARG A 340 -26.13 -12.94 1.48
CA ARG A 340 -27.53 -13.05 1.93
C ARG A 340 -27.72 -12.40 3.28
N ALA A 341 -28.89 -11.83 3.50
CA ALA A 341 -29.26 -11.30 4.79
C ALA A 341 -29.06 -12.33 5.91
N SER A 342 -28.56 -11.86 7.03
CA SER A 342 -28.29 -12.65 8.24
C SER A 342 -27.14 -13.68 8.14
N GLU A 343 -26.41 -13.74 7.02
CA GLU A 343 -25.13 -14.44 7.00
C GLU A 343 -24.14 -13.72 7.91
N TYR A 344 -23.36 -14.47 8.69
CA TYR A 344 -22.46 -13.89 9.70
C TYR A 344 -21.17 -14.69 9.89
N ILE A 345 -20.17 -14.03 10.43
CA ILE A 345 -18.96 -14.64 10.99
C ILE A 345 -18.70 -14.04 12.37
N THR A 346 -18.42 -14.89 13.34
CA THR A 346 -18.12 -14.52 14.72
C THR A 346 -16.68 -14.87 15.03
N LEU A 347 -15.90 -13.86 15.41
CA LEU A 347 -14.46 -13.94 15.66
C LEU A 347 -14.19 -13.68 17.14
N ARG A 348 -13.21 -14.41 17.68
CA ARG A 348 -12.71 -14.22 19.04
C ARG A 348 -11.33 -13.58 19.01
N PHE A 349 -11.18 -12.51 19.77
CA PHE A 349 -9.88 -11.96 20.13
C PHE A 349 -9.56 -12.44 21.54
N ALA A 350 -8.49 -13.22 21.66
CA ALA A 350 -8.10 -13.75 22.96
C ALA A 350 -7.76 -12.63 23.94
N GLY A 351 -8.30 -12.70 25.13
CA GLY A 351 -7.92 -11.81 26.21
C GLY A 351 -6.42 -11.94 26.48
N ASN A 352 -5.74 -10.80 26.53
CA ASN A 352 -4.27 -10.78 26.70
C ASN A 352 -3.91 -11.24 28.11
N LYS A 353 -3.44 -12.48 28.27
CA LYS A 353 -3.09 -13.09 29.57
C LYS A 353 -2.01 -12.36 30.36
N GLY A 354 -1.32 -11.39 29.73
CA GLY A 354 -0.21 -10.63 30.33
C GLY A 354 -0.45 -9.15 30.55
N SER A 355 -1.52 -8.55 30.00
CA SER A 355 -1.86 -7.16 30.23
C SER A 355 -3.16 -7.07 31.04
N SER A 356 -3.12 -6.41 32.19
CA SER A 356 -4.34 -5.97 32.86
C SER A 356 -5.06 -5.00 31.91
N LEU A 357 -6.14 -5.46 31.24
CA LEU A 357 -7.11 -4.55 30.69
C LEU A 357 -7.59 -3.69 31.85
N THR A 358 -7.09 -2.47 31.95
CA THR A 358 -7.60 -1.53 32.96
C THR A 358 -9.01 -1.16 32.55
N ALA A 359 -9.85 -0.86 33.51
CA ALA A 359 -11.29 -0.63 33.36
C ALA A 359 -11.68 0.47 32.33
N ASN A 360 -10.71 1.15 31.73
CA ASN A 360 -10.90 2.24 30.75
C ASN A 360 -9.93 2.15 29.57
N ALA A 361 -9.49 0.95 29.18
CA ALA A 361 -8.69 0.80 27.97
C ALA A 361 -9.46 1.27 26.74
N SER A 362 -8.81 2.04 25.88
CA SER A 362 -9.35 2.41 24.58
C SER A 362 -9.01 1.34 23.54
N PHE A 363 -9.77 1.28 22.46
CA PHE A 363 -9.49 0.35 21.37
C PHE A 363 -9.73 0.99 20.00
N GLY A 364 -9.07 0.43 18.99
CA GLY A 364 -9.32 0.64 17.57
C GLY A 364 -9.66 -0.69 16.90
N LEU A 365 -10.81 -0.77 16.27
CA LEU A 365 -11.23 -1.90 15.44
C LEU A 365 -11.10 -1.50 13.97
N PHE A 366 -10.25 -2.21 13.23
CA PHE A 366 -10.01 -1.99 11.82
C PHE A 366 -10.59 -3.17 11.04
N VAL A 367 -11.50 -2.91 10.11
CA VAL A 367 -12.12 -3.93 9.27
C VAL A 367 -11.81 -3.62 7.82
N GLY A 368 -10.92 -4.43 7.24
CA GLY A 368 -10.59 -4.36 5.83
C GLY A 368 -11.63 -5.06 4.96
N HIS A 369 -12.22 -4.34 4.01
CA HIS A 369 -13.27 -4.85 3.14
C HIS A 369 -13.12 -4.35 1.70
N LEU A 370 -13.72 -5.08 0.76
CA LEU A 370 -13.81 -4.64 -0.63
C LEU A 370 -14.97 -3.67 -0.81
N ALA A 371 -14.68 -2.51 -1.36
CA ALA A 371 -15.70 -1.58 -1.82
C ALA A 371 -15.69 -1.52 -3.35
N SER A 372 -16.87 -1.60 -3.98
CA SER A 372 -17.02 -1.53 -5.43
C SER A 372 -18.36 -0.93 -5.82
N ARG A 373 -18.49 -0.50 -7.09
CA ARG A 373 -19.76 -0.01 -7.64
C ARG A 373 -20.83 -1.11 -7.72
N SER A 374 -20.42 -2.32 -7.99
CA SER A 374 -21.31 -3.49 -8.04
C SER A 374 -21.66 -4.04 -6.66
N SER A 375 -20.94 -3.64 -5.63
CA SER A 375 -21.21 -4.03 -4.26
C SER A 375 -22.34 -3.16 -3.70
N THR A 376 -23.46 -3.77 -3.38
CA THR A 376 -24.64 -3.08 -2.85
C THR A 376 -24.89 -3.42 -1.38
N GLY A 377 -24.06 -4.30 -0.81
CA GLY A 377 -24.24 -4.79 0.54
C GLY A 377 -23.81 -3.79 1.60
N THR A 378 -24.43 -3.93 2.74
CA THR A 378 -24.01 -3.31 3.99
C THR A 378 -23.77 -4.42 5.00
N PHE A 379 -22.74 -4.33 5.80
CA PHE A 379 -22.52 -5.24 6.90
C PHE A 379 -22.60 -4.53 8.24
N GLU A 380 -23.04 -5.26 9.22
CA GLU A 380 -23.17 -4.82 10.61
C GLU A 380 -21.98 -5.35 11.41
N LEU A 381 -21.38 -4.49 12.22
CA LEU A 381 -20.35 -4.86 13.18
C LEU A 381 -20.93 -4.81 14.59
N SER A 382 -20.69 -5.86 15.37
CA SER A 382 -21.03 -5.88 16.79
C SER A 382 -19.87 -6.45 17.58
N LEU A 383 -19.18 -5.60 18.36
CA LEU A 383 -18.13 -5.99 19.29
C LEU A 383 -18.71 -6.12 20.68
N ARG A 384 -18.44 -7.23 21.35
CA ARG A 384 -18.89 -7.52 22.71
C ARG A 384 -17.74 -7.94 23.61
N CYS A 385 -17.86 -7.62 24.88
CA CYS A 385 -17.03 -8.11 25.97
C CYS A 385 -17.95 -8.85 26.95
N GLY A 386 -17.93 -10.17 26.91
CA GLY A 386 -18.92 -10.97 27.63
C GLY A 386 -20.35 -10.60 27.21
N PRO A 387 -21.26 -10.27 28.15
CA PRO A 387 -22.62 -9.87 27.85
C PRO A 387 -22.74 -8.42 27.35
N THR A 388 -21.68 -7.58 27.52
CA THR A 388 -21.74 -6.15 27.25
C THR A 388 -21.44 -5.88 25.77
N SER A 389 -22.37 -5.21 25.10
CA SER A 389 -22.13 -4.67 23.73
C SER A 389 -21.31 -3.40 23.82
N ILE A 390 -20.20 -3.37 23.09
CA ILE A 390 -19.26 -2.24 23.08
C ILE A 390 -19.50 -1.36 21.87
N ILE A 391 -19.62 -1.97 20.66
CA ILE A 391 -19.89 -1.29 19.41
C ILE A 391 -21.04 -1.95 18.67
N ARG A 392 -21.80 -1.10 17.98
CA ARG A 392 -22.64 -1.49 16.84
C ARG A 392 -22.43 -0.45 15.74
N ALA A 393 -21.96 -0.89 14.58
CA ALA A 393 -21.74 -0.04 13.43
C ALA A 393 -22.27 -0.70 12.15
N SER A 394 -22.64 0.12 11.19
CA SER A 394 -23.12 -0.31 9.88
C SER A 394 -22.21 0.24 8.80
N VAL A 395 -21.65 -0.62 7.96
CA VAL A 395 -20.61 -0.29 6.99
C VAL A 395 -21.09 -0.60 5.58
N GLY A 396 -21.26 0.45 4.76
CA GLY A 396 -21.59 0.30 3.35
C GLY A 396 -20.38 -0.04 2.49
N THR A 397 -20.56 -0.96 1.54
CA THR A 397 -19.49 -1.42 0.64
C THR A 397 -19.56 -0.77 -0.74
N ARG A 398 -20.54 0.10 -0.99
CA ARG A 398 -20.74 0.76 -2.29
C ARG A 398 -19.83 1.97 -2.45
N ILE A 399 -19.23 2.11 -3.63
CA ILE A 399 -18.53 3.31 -4.09
C ILE A 399 -19.08 3.79 -5.43
N ARG A 400 -18.82 5.03 -5.81
CA ARG A 400 -19.30 5.63 -7.06
C ARG A 400 -18.44 5.26 -8.27
N GLU A 401 -17.18 4.97 -8.04
CA GLU A 401 -16.16 4.71 -9.05
C GLU A 401 -16.33 3.32 -9.68
N HIS A 402 -15.83 3.17 -10.91
CA HIS A 402 -15.88 1.91 -11.67
C HIS A 402 -14.81 0.88 -11.28
N VAL A 403 -14.06 1.12 -10.21
CA VAL A 403 -13.00 0.25 -9.73
C VAL A 403 -13.38 -0.37 -8.39
N SER A 404 -12.85 -1.56 -8.12
CA SER A 404 -12.95 -2.15 -6.79
C SER A 404 -11.71 -1.77 -6.00
N ILE A 405 -11.90 -1.21 -4.82
CA ILE A 405 -10.83 -0.78 -3.91
C ILE A 405 -10.95 -1.46 -2.56
N TYR A 406 -9.81 -1.67 -1.94
CA TYR A 406 -9.73 -2.05 -0.55
C TYR A 406 -9.99 -0.80 0.31
N LYS A 407 -10.87 -0.93 1.29
CA LYS A 407 -11.13 0.09 2.31
C LYS A 407 -10.96 -0.49 3.69
N THR A 408 -10.41 0.30 4.59
CA THR A 408 -10.42 0.00 6.02
C THR A 408 -11.46 0.87 6.71
N HIS A 409 -12.45 0.23 7.31
CA HIS A 409 -13.35 0.87 8.25
C HIS A 409 -12.73 0.87 9.65
N VAL A 410 -12.77 1.99 10.33
CA VAL A 410 -12.16 2.16 11.66
C VAL A 410 -13.22 2.59 12.65
N GLU A 411 -13.40 1.78 13.70
CA GLU A 411 -14.21 2.12 14.86
C GLU A 411 -13.31 2.28 16.09
N THR A 412 -13.60 3.26 16.91
CA THR A 412 -12.86 3.51 18.16
C THR A 412 -13.80 3.62 19.34
N GLY A 413 -13.32 3.26 20.50
CA GLY A 413 -14.14 3.36 21.72
C GLY A 413 -13.36 2.97 22.97
N THR A 414 -14.07 2.84 24.07
CA THR A 414 -13.52 2.41 25.37
C THR A 414 -14.07 1.07 25.76
N LEU A 415 -13.24 0.23 26.38
CA LEU A 415 -13.60 -1.07 26.91
C LEU A 415 -14.16 -0.92 28.34
N ALA A 416 -15.11 -0.02 28.53
CA ALA A 416 -15.75 0.16 29.84
C ALA A 416 -16.39 -1.15 30.31
N ASN A 417 -16.10 -1.55 31.55
CA ASN A 417 -16.63 -2.78 32.18
C ASN A 417 -16.13 -4.10 31.56
N CYS A 418 -15.05 -4.10 30.77
CA CYS A 418 -14.37 -5.33 30.37
C CYS A 418 -13.38 -5.78 31.43
N HIS A 419 -13.48 -7.04 31.85
CA HIS A 419 -12.49 -7.63 32.74
C HIS A 419 -11.27 -8.14 31.97
N ALA A 420 -10.10 -8.06 32.58
CA ALA A 420 -8.79 -8.32 31.96
C ALA A 420 -8.63 -9.67 31.23
N HIS A 421 -9.44 -10.66 31.56
CA HIS A 421 -9.38 -12.01 30.98
C HIS A 421 -10.58 -12.36 30.10
N THR A 422 -11.46 -11.38 29.83
CA THR A 422 -12.64 -11.63 29.01
C THR A 422 -12.28 -11.54 27.53
N ASP A 423 -12.61 -12.57 26.77
CA ASP A 423 -12.46 -12.54 25.31
C ASP A 423 -13.37 -11.46 24.72
N LEU A 424 -12.85 -10.75 23.74
CA LEU A 424 -13.62 -9.85 22.91
C LEU A 424 -14.17 -10.63 21.72
N VAL A 425 -15.46 -10.51 21.50
CA VAL A 425 -16.17 -11.23 20.45
C VAL A 425 -16.72 -10.23 19.44
N LEU A 426 -16.24 -10.32 18.21
CA LEU A 426 -16.71 -9.53 17.08
C LEU A 426 -17.64 -10.40 16.22
N ASN A 427 -18.84 -9.92 15.99
CA ASN A 427 -19.75 -10.44 14.97
C ASN A 427 -19.76 -9.49 13.78
N VAL A 428 -19.56 -10.04 12.58
CA VAL A 428 -19.72 -9.36 11.29
C VAL A 428 -20.87 -10.06 10.58
N SER A 429 -21.94 -9.35 10.27
CA SER A 429 -23.11 -9.91 9.60
C SER A 429 -23.58 -9.06 8.43
N VAL A 430 -24.18 -9.69 7.42
CA VAL A 430 -24.82 -8.98 6.32
C VAL A 430 -26.10 -8.34 6.81
N SER A 431 -26.24 -7.02 6.56
CA SER A 431 -27.41 -6.28 6.99
C SER A 431 -28.70 -6.80 6.35
N ALA A 432 -29.74 -6.98 7.15
CA ALA A 432 -31.07 -7.33 6.65
C ALA A 432 -31.72 -6.22 5.82
N HIS A 433 -31.33 -4.95 6.06
CA HIS A 433 -31.91 -3.80 5.39
C HIS A 433 -31.29 -3.51 4.02
N ALA A 434 -30.05 -3.93 3.82
CA ALA A 434 -29.32 -3.75 2.57
C ALA A 434 -28.46 -4.99 2.27
N PRO A 435 -29.11 -6.12 1.96
CA PRO A 435 -28.40 -7.34 1.64
C PRO A 435 -27.65 -7.17 0.34
N GLY A 436 -26.47 -7.74 0.25
CA GLY A 436 -25.65 -7.71 -0.97
C GLY A 436 -24.28 -8.28 -0.69
N LYS A 437 -23.53 -8.48 -1.77
CA LYS A 437 -22.22 -9.09 -1.65
C LYS A 437 -21.26 -8.21 -0.85
N ILE A 438 -20.67 -8.78 0.18
CA ILE A 438 -19.60 -8.21 0.97
C ILE A 438 -18.38 -9.14 0.94
N VAL A 439 -17.19 -8.56 1.01
CA VAL A 439 -15.93 -9.30 1.10
C VAL A 439 -15.09 -8.67 2.18
N VAL A 440 -14.74 -9.45 3.21
CA VAL A 440 -13.87 -9.03 4.32
C VAL A 440 -12.51 -9.68 4.17
N TYR A 441 -11.44 -8.88 4.24
CA TYR A 441 -10.07 -9.33 4.02
C TYR A 441 -9.26 -9.50 5.28
N ASP A 442 -9.39 -8.58 6.21
CA ASP A 442 -8.71 -8.64 7.50
C ASP A 442 -9.48 -7.87 8.56
N ILE A 443 -9.20 -8.23 9.80
CA ILE A 443 -9.74 -7.54 10.96
C ILE A 443 -8.60 -7.39 11.96
N THR A 444 -8.40 -6.17 12.45
CA THR A 444 -7.39 -5.89 13.47
C THR A 444 -8.06 -5.22 14.65
N LEU A 445 -7.77 -5.71 15.84
CA LEU A 445 -8.15 -5.10 17.10
C LEU A 445 -6.89 -4.61 17.81
N ALA A 446 -6.78 -3.31 17.96
CA ALA A 446 -5.72 -2.64 18.72
C ALA A 446 -6.30 -2.15 20.04
N ILE A 447 -5.72 -2.55 21.17
CA ILE A 447 -6.12 -2.10 22.51
C ILE A 447 -5.00 -1.24 23.07
N TYR A 448 -5.33 -0.07 23.60
CA TYR A 448 -4.38 0.87 24.13
C TYR A 448 -4.89 1.58 25.39
N HIS A 449 -3.98 2.01 26.22
CA HIS A 449 -4.29 2.88 27.35
C HIS A 449 -4.13 4.31 26.86
N SER A 450 -5.20 5.12 26.89
CA SER A 450 -5.02 6.56 26.76
C SER A 450 -4.17 7.00 27.94
N SER A 451 -2.94 7.46 27.69
CA SER A 451 -2.26 8.29 28.67
C SER A 451 -3.21 9.43 28.98
N ALA A 452 -3.66 9.54 30.22
CA ALA A 452 -4.42 10.70 30.64
C ALA A 452 -3.59 11.93 30.29
N GLU A 453 -4.15 12.80 29.42
CA GLU A 453 -3.63 14.12 29.14
C GLU A 453 -3.59 14.95 30.42
#